data_da4c754527751da914e761824cfa8de4
#
_entry.id   da4c754527751da914e761824cfa8de4
#
_cell.length_a   1.000
_cell.length_b   1.000
_cell.length_c   1.000
_cell.angle_alpha   90.00
_cell.angle_beta   90.00
_cell.angle_gamma   90.00
#
_symmetry.space_group_name_H-M   'P 1'
#
loop_
_entity.id
_entity.type
_entity.pdbx_description
1 polymer ?
#
loop_
_entity_poly.entity_id
_entity_poly.type
_entity_poly.pdbx_seq_one_letter_code
_entity_poly.pdbx_strand_id
1 'polypeptide(L)'
;MTSTANTIDCRMLCACGCAYGIDDDGNYSALSPYTEGVGWDSAHPPVPIVAGDANINACLVGVNADDGIIVAFRGTMPPVPVTLTSILDWWQDIIDSKPRTEPHVPGKVHCGFADAVETLWQPLINRVNALRALYPEKRVYLTGHSKGGPMATISAARMHFDPAINLGSATVFTFASPHPGDSEFTGGFPVASIPVTRYENHLDIVPLVPPTDDFIEVVEKIPLIGDLFKKAAGWDYAALGTRLFIDENFDVLSNKPDVTPAEFARIALRVMASHDGLVEVVMAHLNTCHHGYMSGTCPNGICS
;
A
#
# COMPACT_ATOMS: atom_id res chain seq x y z
N MET A 1 -33.80 4.28 -6.07
CA MET A 1 -32.79 3.86 -5.10
C MET A 1 -31.61 4.79 -5.31
N THR A 2 -31.38 5.72 -4.40
CA THR A 2 -30.21 6.60 -4.45
C THR A 2 -29.00 5.73 -4.11
N SER A 3 -28.17 5.45 -5.10
CA SER A 3 -26.84 4.88 -4.88
C SER A 3 -26.12 5.81 -3.90
N THR A 4 -25.88 5.37 -2.67
CA THR A 4 -24.95 6.06 -1.79
C THR A 4 -23.57 5.95 -2.42
N ALA A 5 -23.05 7.09 -2.90
CA ALA A 5 -21.72 7.12 -3.49
C ALA A 5 -20.70 6.53 -2.48
N ASN A 6 -19.79 5.69 -2.97
CA ASN A 6 -18.72 5.13 -2.14
C ASN A 6 -17.91 6.25 -1.49
N THR A 7 -17.41 6.03 -0.28
CA THR A 7 -16.47 6.95 0.38
C THR A 7 -15.18 7.06 -0.44
N ILE A 8 -14.43 8.14 -0.26
CA ILE A 8 -13.12 8.29 -0.93
C ILE A 8 -12.17 7.14 -0.57
N ASP A 9 -12.19 6.69 0.68
CA ASP A 9 -11.38 5.57 1.16
C ASP A 9 -11.70 4.27 0.41
N CYS A 10 -12.99 3.97 0.26
CA CYS A 10 -13.45 2.81 -0.50
C CYS A 10 -13.05 2.92 -1.99
N ARG A 11 -13.19 4.11 -2.61
CA ARG A 11 -12.74 4.32 -4.00
C ARG A 11 -11.24 4.12 -4.16
N MET A 12 -10.42 4.59 -3.21
CA MET A 12 -8.97 4.40 -3.25
C MET A 12 -8.58 2.93 -3.10
N LEU A 13 -9.26 2.18 -2.22
CA LEU A 13 -9.07 0.75 -2.09
C LEU A 13 -9.50 0.00 -3.36
N CYS A 14 -10.64 0.38 -3.95
CA CYS A 14 -11.08 -0.17 -5.24
C CYS A 14 -10.08 0.13 -6.37
N ALA A 15 -9.47 1.33 -6.39
CA ALA A 15 -8.42 1.64 -7.36
C ALA A 15 -7.19 0.74 -7.19
N CYS A 16 -6.81 0.40 -5.95
CA CYS A 16 -5.81 -0.63 -5.69
C CYS A 16 -6.23 -1.99 -6.27
N GLY A 17 -7.50 -2.40 -6.08
CA GLY A 17 -8.05 -3.61 -6.67
C GLY A 17 -7.99 -3.61 -8.19
N CYS A 18 -8.32 -2.49 -8.83
CA CYS A 18 -8.19 -2.31 -10.27
C CYS A 18 -6.75 -2.52 -10.76
N ALA A 19 -5.75 -2.03 -10.02
CA ALA A 19 -4.35 -2.19 -10.43
C ALA A 19 -3.90 -3.66 -10.53
N TYR A 20 -4.54 -4.58 -9.79
CA TYR A 20 -4.30 -6.02 -9.94
C TYR A 20 -4.89 -6.61 -11.24
N GLY A 21 -5.72 -5.86 -11.97
CA GLY A 21 -6.18 -6.22 -13.30
C GLY A 21 -5.17 -5.96 -14.42
N ILE A 22 -3.97 -5.50 -14.10
CA ILE A 22 -2.87 -5.37 -15.07
C ILE A 22 -2.15 -6.71 -15.14
N ASP A 23 -2.16 -7.34 -16.32
CA ASP A 23 -1.50 -8.62 -16.58
C ASP A 23 0.02 -8.49 -16.81
N ASP A 24 0.70 -9.62 -17.00
CA ASP A 24 2.14 -9.68 -17.24
C ASP A 24 2.55 -9.11 -18.62
N ASP A 25 1.59 -9.00 -19.54
CA ASP A 25 1.80 -8.34 -20.85
C ASP A 25 1.57 -6.81 -20.78
N GLY A 26 1.14 -6.30 -19.61
CA GLY A 26 0.87 -4.87 -19.36
C GLY A 26 -0.51 -4.42 -19.83
N ASN A 27 -1.43 -5.34 -20.16
CA ASN A 27 -2.79 -4.98 -20.49
C ASN A 27 -3.62 -4.83 -19.22
N TYR A 28 -4.54 -3.88 -19.23
CA TYR A 28 -5.49 -3.69 -18.16
C TYR A 28 -6.84 -4.33 -18.48
N SER A 29 -7.29 -5.20 -17.62
CA SER A 29 -8.63 -5.78 -17.65
C SER A 29 -9.44 -5.27 -16.45
N ALA A 30 -10.61 -4.72 -16.72
CA ALA A 30 -11.50 -4.24 -15.68
C ALA A 30 -11.95 -5.40 -14.78
N LEU A 31 -11.75 -5.25 -13.48
CA LEU A 31 -12.13 -6.22 -12.46
C LEU A 31 -13.36 -5.70 -11.70
N SER A 32 -14.52 -6.34 -11.86
CA SER A 32 -15.67 -6.13 -10.99
C SER A 32 -15.43 -6.82 -9.62
N PRO A 33 -15.84 -6.23 -8.47
CA PRO A 33 -16.59 -4.96 -8.35
C PRO A 33 -15.69 -3.70 -8.24
N TYR A 34 -14.39 -3.82 -8.39
CA TYR A 34 -13.45 -2.72 -8.13
C TYR A 34 -13.66 -1.55 -9.11
N THR A 35 -13.86 -1.86 -10.41
CA THR A 35 -14.03 -0.85 -11.44
C THR A 35 -15.26 0.01 -11.17
N GLU A 36 -16.38 -0.59 -10.81
CA GLU A 36 -17.61 0.09 -10.42
C GLU A 36 -17.42 0.89 -9.13
N GLY A 37 -16.62 0.35 -8.20
CA GLY A 37 -16.29 0.99 -6.93
C GLY A 37 -15.53 2.30 -7.08
N VAL A 38 -14.64 2.40 -8.07
CA VAL A 38 -13.90 3.64 -8.37
C VAL A 38 -14.76 4.62 -9.14
N GLY A 39 -15.54 4.17 -10.13
CA GLY A 39 -16.27 5.06 -11.03
C GLY A 39 -15.32 5.90 -11.92
N TRP A 40 -14.48 5.22 -12.70
CA TRP A 40 -13.57 5.88 -13.63
C TRP A 40 -14.30 6.74 -14.66
N ASP A 41 -13.73 7.91 -14.97
CA ASP A 41 -14.22 8.76 -16.04
C ASP A 41 -14.06 8.06 -17.40
N SER A 42 -15.17 7.85 -18.11
CA SER A 42 -15.16 7.20 -19.43
C SER A 42 -14.47 8.01 -20.52
N ALA A 43 -14.37 9.33 -20.37
CA ALA A 43 -13.63 10.19 -21.30
C ALA A 43 -12.11 10.07 -21.12
N HIS A 44 -11.66 9.72 -19.90
CA HIS A 44 -10.25 9.55 -19.55
C HIS A 44 -10.06 8.26 -18.74
N PRO A 45 -10.29 7.09 -19.38
CA PRO A 45 -10.20 5.81 -18.72
C PRO A 45 -8.80 5.59 -18.12
N PRO A 46 -8.68 4.72 -17.12
CA PRO A 46 -7.40 4.43 -16.50
C PRO A 46 -6.43 3.78 -17.50
N VAL A 47 -5.18 4.18 -17.42
CA VAL A 47 -4.10 3.68 -18.28
C VAL A 47 -3.09 2.95 -17.42
N PRO A 48 -2.73 1.69 -17.75
CA PRO A 48 -1.68 0.96 -17.09
C PRO A 48 -0.31 1.53 -17.46
N ILE A 49 0.57 1.58 -16.46
CA ILE A 49 1.99 1.86 -16.63
C ILE A 49 2.73 0.70 -15.99
N VAL A 50 3.60 0.06 -16.74
CA VAL A 50 4.28 -1.17 -16.35
C VAL A 50 5.77 -1.07 -16.60
N ALA A 51 6.56 -1.78 -15.80
CA ALA A 51 8.01 -1.86 -15.94
C ALA A 51 8.60 -3.07 -15.21
N GLY A 52 9.87 -3.35 -15.50
CA GLY A 52 10.60 -4.47 -14.94
C GLY A 52 10.33 -5.78 -15.69
N ASP A 53 11.06 -6.84 -15.33
CA ASP A 53 10.87 -8.15 -15.91
C ASP A 53 9.46 -8.66 -15.64
N ALA A 54 8.79 -9.19 -16.68
CA ALA A 54 7.40 -9.62 -16.63
C ALA A 54 6.43 -8.56 -16.04
N ASN A 55 6.73 -7.27 -16.25
CA ASN A 55 5.92 -6.14 -15.78
C ASN A 55 5.59 -6.21 -14.26
N ILE A 56 6.55 -6.68 -13.44
CA ILE A 56 6.38 -6.86 -11.99
C ILE A 56 6.02 -5.57 -11.26
N ASN A 57 6.47 -4.42 -11.79
CA ASN A 57 6.13 -3.10 -11.28
C ASN A 57 5.04 -2.50 -12.16
N ALA A 58 3.94 -2.09 -11.54
CA ALA A 58 2.81 -1.52 -12.27
C ALA A 58 2.06 -0.49 -11.45
N CYS A 59 1.48 0.48 -12.13
CA CYS A 59 0.46 1.35 -11.59
C CYS A 59 -0.62 1.64 -12.64
N LEU A 60 -1.81 2.00 -12.16
CA LEU A 60 -2.94 2.39 -12.98
C LEU A 60 -3.22 3.88 -12.75
N VAL A 61 -3.28 4.68 -13.81
CA VAL A 61 -3.45 6.13 -13.72
C VAL A 61 -4.67 6.58 -14.52
N GLY A 62 -5.67 7.09 -13.82
CA GLY A 62 -6.94 7.54 -14.42
C GLY A 62 -7.54 8.72 -13.69
N VAL A 63 -8.80 9.03 -14.02
CA VAL A 63 -9.56 10.11 -13.41
C VAL A 63 -10.88 9.57 -12.89
N ASN A 64 -11.27 9.99 -11.68
CA ASN A 64 -12.65 10.00 -11.24
C ASN A 64 -13.19 11.44 -11.39
N ALA A 65 -14.37 11.59 -12.01
CA ALA A 65 -14.91 12.91 -12.33
C ALA A 65 -15.21 13.75 -11.09
N ASP A 66 -15.60 13.12 -9.98
CA ASP A 66 -15.94 13.80 -8.72
C ASP A 66 -14.71 14.12 -7.88
N ASP A 67 -13.78 13.16 -7.76
CA ASP A 67 -12.62 13.28 -6.86
C ASP A 67 -11.42 13.93 -7.53
N GLY A 68 -10.92 13.35 -8.62
CA GLY A 68 -9.72 13.82 -9.30
C GLY A 68 -8.88 12.75 -9.99
N ILE A 69 -7.58 13.03 -10.07
CA ILE A 69 -6.60 12.13 -10.70
C ILE A 69 -6.22 11.06 -9.68
N ILE A 70 -6.26 9.79 -10.06
CA ILE A 70 -5.93 8.66 -9.21
C ILE A 70 -4.74 7.92 -9.79
N VAL A 71 -3.71 7.71 -8.96
CA VAL A 71 -2.54 6.88 -9.21
C VAL A 71 -2.59 5.70 -8.25
N ALA A 72 -2.89 4.51 -8.75
CA ALA A 72 -3.00 3.30 -7.94
C ALA A 72 -1.84 2.35 -8.24
N PHE A 73 -0.95 2.15 -7.27
CA PHE A 73 0.19 1.24 -7.40
C PHE A 73 -0.22 -0.20 -7.08
N ARG A 74 0.15 -1.13 -7.96
CA ARG A 74 -0.09 -2.56 -7.77
C ARG A 74 0.85 -3.12 -6.72
N GLY A 75 0.32 -3.93 -5.80
CA GLY A 75 1.11 -4.77 -4.91
C GLY A 75 1.71 -6.00 -5.59
N THR A 76 2.45 -6.79 -4.82
CA THR A 76 2.90 -8.12 -5.26
C THR A 76 1.74 -9.10 -5.15
N MET A 77 1.60 -9.99 -6.14
CA MET A 77 0.63 -11.08 -6.05
C MET A 77 1.03 -12.03 -4.91
N PRO A 78 0.08 -12.50 -4.09
CA PRO A 78 0.39 -13.50 -3.07
C PRO A 78 1.02 -14.75 -3.70
N PRO A 79 1.97 -15.40 -3.01
CA PRO A 79 2.59 -16.61 -3.54
C PRO A 79 1.56 -17.74 -3.69
N VAL A 80 1.66 -18.50 -4.77
CA VAL A 80 0.82 -19.68 -5.02
C VAL A 80 1.73 -20.89 -5.26
N PRO A 81 1.63 -21.98 -4.47
CA PRO A 81 0.67 -22.19 -3.39
C PRO A 81 0.98 -21.40 -2.11
N VAL A 82 -0.04 -21.09 -1.32
CA VAL A 82 0.11 -20.46 -0.01
C VAL A 82 0.63 -21.50 0.98
N THR A 83 1.90 -21.41 1.34
CA THR A 83 2.57 -22.25 2.35
C THR A 83 3.31 -21.37 3.34
N LEU A 84 3.62 -21.90 4.53
CA LEU A 84 4.43 -21.16 5.51
C LEU A 84 5.77 -20.72 4.90
N THR A 85 6.42 -21.60 4.14
CA THR A 85 7.71 -21.28 3.48
C THR A 85 7.53 -20.13 2.48
N SER A 86 6.54 -20.20 1.58
CA SER A 86 6.34 -19.14 0.58
C SER A 86 5.97 -17.78 1.19
N ILE A 87 5.30 -17.77 2.34
CA ILE A 87 5.01 -16.54 3.09
C ILE A 87 6.27 -16.00 3.78
N LEU A 88 7.07 -16.87 4.40
CA LEU A 88 8.34 -16.46 5.02
C LEU A 88 9.32 -15.91 3.98
N ASP A 89 9.44 -16.54 2.82
CA ASP A 89 10.27 -16.06 1.70
C ASP A 89 9.81 -14.67 1.23
N TRP A 90 8.50 -14.48 1.08
CA TRP A 90 7.91 -13.19 0.69
C TRP A 90 8.18 -12.09 1.73
N TRP A 91 8.09 -12.41 3.05
CA TRP A 91 8.45 -11.46 4.10
C TRP A 91 9.94 -11.16 4.10
N GLN A 92 10.77 -12.19 3.86
CA GLN A 92 12.22 -12.02 3.79
C GLN A 92 12.61 -11.02 2.71
N ASP A 93 11.98 -11.08 1.53
CA ASP A 93 12.23 -10.13 0.43
C ASP A 93 11.93 -8.68 0.85
N ILE A 94 10.89 -8.47 1.67
CA ILE A 94 10.57 -7.15 2.22
C ILE A 94 11.58 -6.74 3.31
N ILE A 95 12.01 -7.65 4.16
CA ILE A 95 12.86 -7.35 5.31
C ILE A 95 14.33 -7.18 4.92
N ASP A 96 14.83 -7.91 3.92
CA ASP A 96 16.25 -7.94 3.54
C ASP A 96 16.73 -6.67 2.81
N SER A 97 15.88 -5.67 2.63
CA SER A 97 16.17 -4.47 1.87
C SER A 97 16.54 -3.29 2.76
N LYS A 98 17.85 -2.98 2.83
CA LYS A 98 18.38 -1.84 3.59
C LYS A 98 17.87 -0.51 3.02
N PRO A 99 17.47 0.45 3.87
CA PRO A 99 17.04 1.76 3.41
C PRO A 99 18.23 2.57 2.84
N ARG A 100 17.96 3.35 1.78
CA ARG A 100 18.93 4.22 1.13
C ARG A 100 18.36 5.59 0.82
N THR A 101 19.22 6.58 0.64
CA THR A 101 18.84 7.93 0.18
C THR A 101 18.45 7.92 -1.29
N GLU A 102 17.41 8.70 -1.61
CA GLU A 102 16.93 8.91 -2.97
C GLU A 102 16.86 10.42 -3.29
N PRO A 103 17.04 10.83 -4.56
CA PRO A 103 16.84 12.22 -4.95
C PRO A 103 15.42 12.69 -4.65
N HIS A 104 15.30 13.91 -4.15
CA HIS A 104 14.02 14.56 -3.84
C HIS A 104 13.14 13.77 -2.85
N VAL A 105 13.76 13.03 -1.94
CA VAL A 105 13.09 12.31 -0.86
C VAL A 105 13.84 12.56 0.44
N PRO A 106 13.17 12.97 1.53
CA PRO A 106 13.84 13.13 2.82
C PRO A 106 14.27 11.77 3.39
N GLY A 107 15.31 11.74 4.23
CA GLY A 107 15.75 10.51 4.91
C GLY A 107 16.13 9.39 3.95
N LYS A 108 15.84 8.16 4.36
CA LYS A 108 16.11 6.96 3.57
C LYS A 108 14.85 6.14 3.38
N VAL A 109 14.70 5.56 2.20
CA VAL A 109 13.57 4.72 1.83
C VAL A 109 14.03 3.31 1.50
N HIS A 110 13.14 2.36 1.65
CA HIS A 110 13.38 0.95 1.31
C HIS A 110 13.82 0.82 -0.16
N CYS A 111 15.01 0.26 -0.40
CA CYS A 111 15.61 0.26 -1.73
C CYS A 111 14.76 -0.47 -2.77
N GLY A 112 14.16 -1.61 -2.43
CA GLY A 112 13.33 -2.36 -3.38
C GLY A 112 12.06 -1.62 -3.81
N PHE A 113 11.46 -0.82 -2.92
CA PHE A 113 10.30 0.02 -3.29
C PHE A 113 10.75 1.24 -4.11
N ALA A 114 11.89 1.83 -3.77
CA ALA A 114 12.46 2.94 -4.54
C ALA A 114 12.85 2.49 -5.95
N ASP A 115 13.47 1.32 -6.12
CA ASP A 115 13.77 0.75 -7.44
C ASP A 115 12.51 0.52 -8.26
N ALA A 116 11.45 -0.01 -7.63
CA ALA A 116 10.17 -0.20 -8.30
C ALA A 116 9.56 1.13 -8.78
N VAL A 117 9.62 2.17 -7.97
CA VAL A 117 9.17 3.52 -8.34
C VAL A 117 10.02 4.08 -9.47
N GLU A 118 11.35 3.94 -9.41
CA GLU A 118 12.25 4.46 -10.44
C GLU A 118 11.94 3.86 -11.81
N THR A 119 11.65 2.56 -11.90
CA THR A 119 11.29 1.91 -13.17
C THR A 119 10.03 2.49 -13.81
N LEU A 120 9.08 2.97 -13.01
CA LEU A 120 7.81 3.54 -13.47
C LEU A 120 7.88 5.06 -13.65
N TRP A 121 8.95 5.73 -13.16
CA TRP A 121 8.93 7.16 -12.87
C TRP A 121 8.58 8.03 -14.08
N GLN A 122 9.32 7.92 -15.16
CA GLN A 122 9.16 8.83 -16.30
C GLN A 122 7.77 8.71 -16.96
N PRO A 123 7.26 7.50 -17.30
CA PRO A 123 5.92 7.36 -17.85
C PRO A 123 4.83 7.80 -16.86
N LEU A 124 5.02 7.57 -15.56
CA LEU A 124 4.10 8.03 -14.52
C LEU A 124 3.98 9.56 -14.50
N ILE A 125 5.11 10.26 -14.44
CA ILE A 125 5.12 11.74 -14.41
C ILE A 125 4.55 12.31 -15.69
N ASN A 126 4.88 11.75 -16.85
CA ASN A 126 4.31 12.18 -18.12
C ASN A 126 2.77 12.07 -18.12
N ARG A 127 2.23 10.96 -17.61
CA ARG A 127 0.78 10.74 -17.53
C ARG A 127 0.12 11.68 -16.51
N VAL A 128 0.69 11.84 -15.33
CA VAL A 128 0.17 12.75 -14.30
C VAL A 128 0.15 14.18 -14.82
N ASN A 129 1.24 14.66 -15.44
CA ASN A 129 1.32 16.00 -16.02
C ASN A 129 0.29 16.22 -17.12
N ALA A 130 0.08 15.24 -17.99
CA ALA A 130 -0.93 15.31 -19.05
C ALA A 130 -2.35 15.47 -18.45
N LEU A 131 -2.67 14.71 -17.40
CA LEU A 131 -3.94 14.82 -16.71
C LEU A 131 -4.07 16.13 -15.92
N ARG A 132 -2.99 16.60 -15.28
CA ARG A 132 -2.95 17.90 -14.59
C ARG A 132 -3.19 19.07 -15.56
N ALA A 133 -2.69 18.98 -16.79
CA ALA A 133 -2.95 20.01 -17.81
C ALA A 133 -4.43 20.06 -18.20
N LEU A 134 -5.13 18.93 -18.19
CA LEU A 134 -6.58 18.85 -18.48
C LEU A 134 -7.44 19.21 -17.25
N TYR A 135 -6.97 18.90 -16.05
CA TYR A 135 -7.68 19.04 -14.79
C TYR A 135 -6.83 19.80 -13.75
N PRO A 136 -6.51 21.09 -13.98
CA PRO A 136 -5.55 21.83 -13.13
C PRO A 136 -6.00 21.98 -11.67
N GLU A 137 -7.31 22.03 -11.42
CA GLU A 137 -7.90 22.19 -10.08
C GLU A 137 -8.19 20.87 -9.36
N LYS A 138 -8.08 19.75 -10.07
CA LYS A 138 -8.36 18.44 -9.46
C LYS A 138 -7.20 17.99 -8.56
N ARG A 139 -7.57 17.37 -7.43
CA ARG A 139 -6.61 16.75 -6.51
C ARG A 139 -5.98 15.51 -7.14
N VAL A 140 -4.74 15.22 -6.76
CA VAL A 140 -4.07 13.97 -7.09
C VAL A 140 -4.15 13.03 -5.89
N TYR A 141 -4.71 11.85 -6.09
CA TYR A 141 -4.74 10.79 -5.11
C TYR A 141 -3.71 9.73 -5.49
N LEU A 142 -2.79 9.43 -4.56
CA LEU A 142 -1.88 8.31 -4.72
C LEU A 142 -2.33 7.23 -3.76
N THR A 143 -2.46 6.02 -4.25
CA THR A 143 -2.93 4.90 -3.42
C THR A 143 -2.16 3.63 -3.75
N GLY A 144 -2.10 2.71 -2.80
CA GLY A 144 -1.46 1.42 -2.99
C GLY A 144 -1.80 0.44 -1.88
N HIS A 145 -1.91 -0.82 -2.28
CA HIS A 145 -2.09 -1.96 -1.39
C HIS A 145 -0.79 -2.76 -1.34
N SER A 146 -0.42 -3.29 -0.17
CA SER A 146 0.79 -4.08 0.02
C SER A 146 2.04 -3.31 -0.44
N LYS A 147 2.92 -3.89 -1.26
CA LYS A 147 4.07 -3.23 -1.92
C LYS A 147 3.69 -1.88 -2.56
N GLY A 148 2.47 -1.75 -3.08
CA GLY A 148 1.99 -0.50 -3.69
C GLY A 148 1.89 0.67 -2.71
N GLY A 149 1.69 0.40 -1.42
CA GLY A 149 1.59 1.43 -0.37
C GLY A 149 2.86 2.28 -0.24
N PRO A 150 4.03 1.68 0.04
CA PRO A 150 5.29 2.43 0.08
C PRO A 150 5.64 3.06 -1.28
N MET A 151 5.31 2.42 -2.41
CA MET A 151 5.49 3.06 -3.72
C MET A 151 4.68 4.35 -3.85
N ALA A 152 3.44 4.37 -3.36
CA ALA A 152 2.60 5.58 -3.36
C ALA A 152 3.19 6.69 -2.48
N THR A 153 3.68 6.37 -1.28
CA THR A 153 4.27 7.37 -0.37
C THR A 153 5.60 7.92 -0.89
N ILE A 154 6.49 7.05 -1.39
CA ILE A 154 7.78 7.47 -1.97
C ILE A 154 7.54 8.34 -3.21
N SER A 155 6.60 7.96 -4.08
CA SER A 155 6.24 8.76 -5.25
C SER A 155 5.67 10.13 -4.88
N ALA A 156 4.80 10.19 -3.86
CA ALA A 156 4.24 11.44 -3.38
C ALA A 156 5.32 12.39 -2.81
N ALA A 157 6.24 11.87 -2.01
CA ALA A 157 7.39 12.63 -1.50
C ALA A 157 8.25 13.17 -2.65
N ARG A 158 8.66 12.30 -3.57
CA ARG A 158 9.48 12.68 -4.72
C ARG A 158 8.80 13.73 -5.60
N MET A 159 7.50 13.58 -5.89
CA MET A 159 6.73 14.59 -6.65
C MET A 159 6.64 15.92 -5.93
N HIS A 160 6.59 15.92 -4.59
CA HIS A 160 6.50 17.15 -3.79
C HIS A 160 7.82 17.93 -3.74
N PHE A 161 8.92 17.20 -3.54
CA PHE A 161 10.25 17.83 -3.36
C PHE A 161 10.99 18.06 -4.69
N ASP A 162 10.56 17.48 -5.79
CA ASP A 162 11.13 17.76 -7.11
C ASP A 162 10.58 19.09 -7.67
N PRO A 163 11.41 20.15 -7.78
CA PRO A 163 10.95 21.45 -8.25
C PRO A 163 10.49 21.45 -9.72
N ALA A 164 10.78 20.40 -10.47
CA ALA A 164 10.33 20.24 -11.87
C ALA A 164 8.89 19.73 -11.96
N ILE A 165 8.29 19.28 -10.83
CA ILE A 165 6.98 18.66 -10.81
C ILE A 165 5.97 19.53 -10.08
N ASN A 166 4.87 19.86 -10.75
CA ASN A 166 3.74 20.52 -10.13
C ASN A 166 2.70 19.50 -9.71
N LEU A 167 2.87 18.93 -8.52
CA LEU A 167 1.90 17.96 -7.97
C LEU A 167 0.54 18.62 -7.65
N GLY A 168 0.53 19.90 -7.27
CA GLY A 168 -0.66 20.57 -6.77
C GLY A 168 -1.13 20.01 -5.42
N SER A 169 -2.45 19.98 -5.19
CA SER A 169 -2.99 19.33 -3.99
C SER A 169 -3.01 17.82 -4.14
N ALA A 170 -2.46 17.12 -3.14
CA ALA A 170 -2.42 15.65 -3.17
C ALA A 170 -2.86 15.04 -1.83
N THR A 171 -3.22 13.76 -1.85
CA THR A 171 -3.52 12.95 -0.67
C THR A 171 -3.09 11.51 -0.95
N VAL A 172 -2.59 10.83 0.07
CA VAL A 172 -2.17 9.43 -0.04
C VAL A 172 -3.05 8.53 0.81
N PHE A 173 -3.45 7.40 0.24
CA PHE A 173 -4.12 6.31 0.95
C PHE A 173 -3.31 5.02 0.79
N THR A 174 -3.02 4.35 1.89
CA THR A 174 -2.32 3.06 1.85
C THR A 174 -3.10 1.99 2.60
N PHE A 175 -3.07 0.78 2.07
CA PHE A 175 -3.74 -0.38 2.63
C PHE A 175 -2.73 -1.53 2.73
N ALA A 176 -2.66 -2.21 3.87
CA ALA A 176 -1.69 -3.28 4.08
C ALA A 176 -0.22 -2.86 3.79
N SER A 177 0.10 -1.59 3.97
CA SER A 177 1.38 -1.04 3.54
C SER A 177 2.52 -1.41 4.48
N PRO A 178 3.59 -2.05 4.02
CA PRO A 178 4.83 -2.13 4.78
C PRO A 178 5.43 -0.74 5.02
N HIS A 179 6.38 -0.66 5.96
CA HIS A 179 7.08 0.58 6.28
C HIS A 179 7.88 1.09 5.07
N PRO A 180 7.70 2.34 4.64
CA PRO A 180 8.31 2.85 3.41
C PRO A 180 9.78 3.25 3.56
N GLY A 181 10.24 3.59 4.77
CA GLY A 181 11.57 4.10 5.04
C GLY A 181 11.85 4.32 6.52
N ASP A 182 12.94 5.02 6.82
CA ASP A 182 13.38 5.32 8.18
C ASP A 182 12.56 6.45 8.85
N SER A 183 12.86 6.70 10.13
CA SER A 183 12.20 7.78 10.90
C SER A 183 12.47 9.18 10.33
N GLU A 184 13.62 9.39 9.66
CA GLU A 184 13.93 10.64 8.98
C GLU A 184 13.04 10.82 7.74
N PHE A 185 12.76 9.76 6.98
CA PHE A 185 11.79 9.79 5.88
C PHE A 185 10.39 10.15 6.39
N THR A 186 9.91 9.44 7.39
CA THR A 186 8.55 9.64 7.90
C THR A 186 8.36 10.99 8.59
N GLY A 187 9.38 11.45 9.33
CA GLY A 187 9.40 12.77 9.99
C GLY A 187 9.57 13.93 9.00
N GLY A 188 10.27 13.72 7.89
CA GLY A 188 10.47 14.70 6.82
C GLY A 188 9.36 14.72 5.77
N PHE A 189 8.44 13.75 5.78
CA PHE A 189 7.34 13.71 4.83
C PHE A 189 6.37 14.88 5.04
N PRO A 190 5.92 15.57 3.98
CA PRO A 190 5.13 16.80 4.10
C PRO A 190 3.63 16.52 4.40
N VAL A 191 3.34 15.85 5.52
CA VAL A 191 1.97 15.43 5.91
C VAL A 191 0.96 16.57 6.01
N ALA A 192 1.42 17.80 6.28
CA ALA A 192 0.57 19.00 6.32
C ALA A 192 0.06 19.39 4.93
N SER A 193 0.84 19.13 3.88
CA SER A 193 0.52 19.43 2.48
C SER A 193 -0.06 18.21 1.76
N ILE A 194 0.40 17.03 2.13
CA ILE A 194 0.00 15.74 1.56
C ILE A 194 -0.45 14.83 2.71
N PRO A 195 -1.71 14.90 3.14
CA PRO A 195 -2.23 14.00 4.16
C PRO A 195 -2.07 12.54 3.74
N VAL A 196 -1.67 11.69 4.69
CA VAL A 196 -1.52 10.26 4.50
C VAL A 196 -2.45 9.52 5.45
N THR A 197 -3.31 8.68 4.91
CA THR A 197 -4.16 7.74 5.67
C THR A 197 -3.69 6.33 5.38
N ARG A 198 -3.36 5.57 6.44
CA ARG A 198 -2.96 4.16 6.32
C ARG A 198 -3.97 3.26 7.02
N TYR A 199 -4.43 2.25 6.29
CA TYR A 199 -5.33 1.22 6.81
C TYR A 199 -4.54 -0.03 7.16
N GLU A 200 -4.82 -0.58 8.35
CA GLU A 200 -4.23 -1.83 8.86
C GLU A 200 -5.34 -2.76 9.35
N ASN A 201 -5.23 -4.05 9.05
CA ASN A 201 -6.18 -5.07 9.47
C ASN A 201 -5.63 -5.85 10.68
N HIS A 202 -6.49 -6.26 11.59
CA HIS A 202 -6.15 -6.89 12.88
C HIS A 202 -5.32 -8.18 12.79
N LEU A 203 -5.34 -8.88 11.67
CA LEU A 203 -4.53 -10.08 11.43
C LEU A 203 -3.41 -9.87 10.40
N ASP A 204 -3.38 -8.71 9.73
CA ASP A 204 -2.35 -8.43 8.75
C ASP A 204 -1.05 -8.01 9.42
N ILE A 205 0.03 -8.73 9.12
CA ILE A 205 1.36 -8.44 9.68
C ILE A 205 2.25 -7.65 8.73
N VAL A 206 1.84 -7.47 7.48
CA VAL A 206 2.64 -6.74 6.47
C VAL A 206 2.86 -5.26 6.87
N PRO A 207 1.89 -4.56 7.47
CA PRO A 207 2.13 -3.21 7.99
C PRO A 207 3.21 -3.09 9.08
N LEU A 208 3.67 -4.21 9.63
CA LEU A 208 4.68 -4.26 10.69
C LEU A 208 6.09 -4.56 10.17
N VAL A 209 6.27 -4.70 8.84
CA VAL A 209 7.55 -5.02 8.22
C VAL A 209 8.00 -3.93 7.24
N PRO A 210 9.31 -3.68 7.08
CA PRO A 210 10.36 -4.11 8.01
C PRO A 210 10.10 -3.56 9.42
N PRO A 211 10.45 -4.30 10.48
CA PRO A 211 10.09 -3.92 11.85
C PRO A 211 10.83 -2.66 12.32
N THR A 212 10.23 -1.93 13.26
CA THR A 212 10.92 -0.87 14.00
C THR A 212 11.94 -1.48 14.98
N ASP A 213 12.97 -0.71 15.35
CA ASP A 213 14.00 -1.21 16.26
C ASP A 213 13.42 -1.65 17.61
N ASP A 214 12.51 -0.87 18.21
CA ASP A 214 11.82 -1.22 19.46
C ASP A 214 11.04 -2.55 19.35
N PHE A 215 10.47 -2.81 18.18
CA PHE A 215 9.72 -4.03 17.92
C PHE A 215 10.65 -5.25 17.85
N ILE A 216 11.83 -5.10 17.24
CA ILE A 216 12.83 -6.16 17.10
C ILE A 216 13.28 -6.67 18.49
N GLU A 217 13.56 -5.77 19.45
CA GLU A 217 14.01 -6.12 20.80
C GLU A 217 13.07 -7.11 21.52
N VAL A 218 11.77 -7.07 21.18
CA VAL A 218 10.78 -7.96 21.81
C VAL A 218 10.58 -9.24 21.02
N VAL A 219 10.51 -9.16 19.67
CA VAL A 219 10.20 -10.33 18.83
C VAL A 219 11.44 -11.18 18.53
N GLU A 220 12.65 -10.68 18.76
CA GLU A 220 13.90 -11.43 18.54
C GLU A 220 13.99 -12.76 19.33
N LYS A 221 13.17 -12.89 20.38
CA LYS A 221 13.09 -14.09 21.23
C LYS A 221 12.16 -15.17 20.65
N ILE A 222 11.42 -14.86 19.56
CA ILE A 222 10.51 -15.81 18.91
C ILE A 222 11.31 -16.63 17.89
N PRO A 223 11.39 -17.97 18.02
CA PRO A 223 12.10 -18.80 17.07
C PRO A 223 11.65 -18.59 15.62
N LEU A 224 12.55 -18.67 14.65
CA LEU A 224 12.36 -18.45 13.21
C LEU A 224 12.08 -17.00 12.83
N ILE A 225 11.13 -16.34 13.50
CA ILE A 225 10.71 -14.97 13.21
C ILE A 225 11.75 -13.97 13.73
N GLY A 226 12.26 -14.20 14.95
CA GLY A 226 13.29 -13.33 15.54
C GLY A 226 14.56 -13.27 14.70
N ASP A 227 15.02 -14.39 14.17
CA ASP A 227 16.21 -14.43 13.32
C ASP A 227 16.01 -13.70 11.99
N LEU A 228 14.78 -13.72 11.44
CA LEU A 228 14.41 -12.96 10.25
C LEU A 228 14.46 -11.44 10.53
N PHE A 229 13.89 -11.00 11.65
CA PHE A 229 13.76 -9.57 11.97
C PHE A 229 15.06 -8.93 12.44
N LYS A 230 15.97 -9.69 13.07
CA LYS A 230 17.30 -9.19 13.48
C LYS A 230 18.10 -8.56 12.33
N LYS A 231 17.86 -8.96 11.10
CA LYS A 231 18.55 -8.41 9.92
C LYS A 231 18.24 -6.92 9.71
N ALA A 232 17.03 -6.47 10.09
CA ALA A 232 16.62 -5.08 9.97
C ALA A 232 17.02 -4.20 11.15
N ALA A 233 17.65 -4.76 12.19
CA ALA A 233 18.09 -4.02 13.37
C ALA A 233 19.03 -2.86 12.99
N GLY A 234 18.75 -1.67 13.52
CA GLY A 234 19.51 -0.46 13.23
C GLY A 234 19.19 0.18 11.87
N TRP A 235 18.13 -0.25 11.20
CA TRP A 235 17.66 0.39 9.96
C TRP A 235 16.59 1.46 10.20
N ASP A 236 16.08 1.56 11.43
CA ASP A 236 15.20 2.61 11.92
C ASP A 236 13.91 2.79 11.09
N TYR A 237 13.34 1.71 10.56
CA TYR A 237 12.10 1.75 9.81
C TYR A 237 10.94 2.30 10.64
N ALA A 238 10.07 3.08 10.03
CA ALA A 238 8.95 3.70 10.69
C ALA A 238 7.67 3.74 9.82
N ALA A 239 6.52 3.73 10.49
CA ALA A 239 5.23 3.86 9.84
C ALA A 239 4.94 5.33 9.47
N LEU A 240 4.24 5.56 8.35
CA LEU A 240 3.89 6.89 7.87
C LEU A 240 2.37 7.11 7.85
N GLY A 241 1.93 8.25 8.35
CA GLY A 241 0.56 8.73 8.22
C GLY A 241 -0.37 8.35 9.37
N THR A 242 -1.61 8.84 9.28
CA THR A 242 -2.67 8.57 10.27
C THR A 242 -3.18 7.15 10.11
N ARG A 243 -3.11 6.38 11.19
CA ARG A 243 -3.55 4.99 11.22
C ARG A 243 -5.07 4.90 11.36
N LEU A 244 -5.69 4.08 10.52
CA LEU A 244 -7.04 3.56 10.67
C LEU A 244 -6.95 2.03 10.77
N PHE A 245 -7.51 1.47 11.83
CA PHE A 245 -7.38 0.05 12.15
C PHE A 245 -8.71 -0.66 11.97
N ILE A 246 -8.72 -1.71 11.17
CA ILE A 246 -9.86 -2.60 10.97
C ILE A 246 -9.77 -3.70 12.01
N ASP A 247 -10.72 -3.73 12.94
CA ASP A 247 -10.74 -4.72 14.01
C ASP A 247 -11.35 -6.07 13.58
N GLU A 248 -11.50 -6.98 14.51
CA GLU A 248 -12.06 -8.33 14.30
C GLU A 248 -13.55 -8.33 13.90
N ASN A 249 -14.26 -7.23 14.12
CA ASN A 249 -15.66 -7.02 13.71
C ASN A 249 -15.76 -6.23 12.40
N PHE A 250 -14.61 -5.90 11.80
CA PHE A 250 -14.48 -5.02 10.63
C PHE A 250 -14.90 -3.57 10.88
N ASP A 251 -14.93 -3.14 12.16
CA ASP A 251 -15.09 -1.74 12.52
C ASP A 251 -13.78 -0.98 12.34
N VAL A 252 -13.86 0.25 11.79
CA VAL A 252 -12.69 1.10 11.57
C VAL A 252 -12.45 2.00 12.77
N LEU A 253 -11.33 1.80 13.45
CA LEU A 253 -10.93 2.51 14.66
C LEU A 253 -9.81 3.52 14.36
N SER A 254 -10.02 4.80 14.73
CA SER A 254 -9.03 5.87 14.49
C SER A 254 -8.01 6.07 15.62
N ASN A 255 -8.27 5.49 16.81
CA ASN A 255 -7.48 5.75 18.03
C ASN A 255 -6.91 4.47 18.66
N LYS A 256 -6.81 3.37 17.91
CA LYS A 256 -6.21 2.16 18.46
C LYS A 256 -4.69 2.35 18.53
N PRO A 257 -4.03 2.02 19.65
CA PRO A 257 -2.57 1.99 19.75
C PRO A 257 -1.96 1.06 18.70
N ASP A 258 -0.71 1.28 18.35
CA ASP A 258 0.03 0.38 17.46
C ASP A 258 0.02 -1.05 18.00
N VAL A 259 0.15 -2.03 17.07
CA VAL A 259 0.18 -3.45 17.42
C VAL A 259 1.33 -3.69 18.38
N THR A 260 1.00 -4.22 19.54
CA THR A 260 2.03 -4.56 20.52
C THR A 260 2.81 -5.80 20.07
N PRO A 261 4.07 -5.95 20.51
CA PRO A 261 4.83 -7.17 20.26
C PRO A 261 4.14 -8.45 20.73
N ALA A 262 3.33 -8.36 21.79
CA ALA A 262 2.55 -9.51 22.28
C ALA A 262 1.39 -9.89 21.33
N GLU A 263 0.71 -8.90 20.75
CA GLU A 263 -0.30 -9.13 19.72
C GLU A 263 0.31 -9.74 18.46
N PHE A 264 1.45 -9.20 18.01
CA PHE A 264 2.21 -9.79 16.89
C PHE A 264 2.63 -11.24 17.18
N ALA A 265 3.19 -11.52 18.35
CA ALA A 265 3.58 -12.87 18.74
C ALA A 265 2.38 -13.84 18.67
N ARG A 266 1.19 -13.38 19.09
CA ARG A 266 -0.05 -14.17 18.99
C ARG A 266 -0.42 -14.46 17.53
N ILE A 267 -0.34 -13.47 16.64
CA ILE A 267 -0.63 -13.66 15.20
C ILE A 267 0.40 -14.62 14.60
N ALA A 268 1.68 -14.41 14.87
CA ALA A 268 2.76 -15.27 14.40
C ALA A 268 2.62 -16.73 14.85
N LEU A 269 2.27 -16.95 16.11
CA LEU A 269 1.98 -18.29 16.63
C LEU A 269 0.78 -18.93 15.94
N ARG A 270 -0.26 -18.15 15.60
CA ARG A 270 -1.42 -18.66 14.86
C ARG A 270 -1.03 -19.13 13.45
N VAL A 271 -0.19 -18.37 12.75
CA VAL A 271 0.36 -18.76 11.43
C VAL A 271 1.16 -20.06 11.52
N MET A 272 1.98 -20.23 12.56
CA MET A 272 2.82 -21.43 12.73
C MET A 272 2.04 -22.66 13.24
N ALA A 273 0.90 -22.45 13.90
CA ALA A 273 0.17 -23.53 14.55
C ALA A 273 -0.70 -24.35 13.59
N SER A 274 -1.19 -23.75 12.51
CA SER A 274 -2.12 -24.42 11.60
C SER A 274 -2.13 -23.80 10.19
N HIS A 275 -2.48 -24.60 9.20
CA HIS A 275 -2.73 -24.12 7.85
C HIS A 275 -3.90 -23.12 7.81
N ASP A 276 -4.95 -23.32 8.57
CA ASP A 276 -6.10 -22.42 8.64
C ASP A 276 -5.70 -21.04 9.19
N GLY A 277 -4.87 -21.00 10.23
CA GLY A 277 -4.32 -19.75 10.76
C GLY A 277 -3.46 -18.99 9.74
N LEU A 278 -2.68 -19.71 8.93
CA LEU A 278 -1.94 -19.11 7.82
C LEU A 278 -2.89 -18.51 6.77
N VAL A 279 -3.93 -19.25 6.38
CA VAL A 279 -4.93 -18.77 5.41
C VAL A 279 -5.66 -17.52 5.93
N GLU A 280 -6.05 -17.50 7.21
CA GLU A 280 -6.69 -16.32 7.81
C GLU A 280 -5.82 -15.05 7.74
N VAL A 281 -4.52 -15.17 8.05
CA VAL A 281 -3.58 -14.04 7.97
C VAL A 281 -3.39 -13.57 6.54
N VAL A 282 -3.31 -14.49 5.58
CA VAL A 282 -3.25 -14.13 4.15
C VAL A 282 -4.54 -13.46 3.69
N MET A 283 -5.70 -13.97 4.08
CA MET A 283 -6.99 -13.36 3.72
C MET A 283 -7.14 -11.96 4.33
N ALA A 284 -6.66 -11.75 5.56
CA ALA A 284 -6.66 -10.43 6.21
C ALA A 284 -5.77 -9.41 5.47
N HIS A 285 -4.72 -9.87 4.78
CA HIS A 285 -3.88 -9.02 3.95
C HIS A 285 -4.53 -8.65 2.62
N LEU A 286 -5.43 -9.46 2.09
CA LEU A 286 -5.97 -9.26 0.75
C LEU A 286 -6.94 -8.08 0.66
N ASN A 287 -7.05 -7.52 -0.55
CA ASN A 287 -8.02 -6.51 -0.90
C ASN A 287 -9.37 -7.15 -1.31
N THR A 288 -10.00 -7.87 -0.38
CA THR A 288 -11.23 -8.63 -0.62
C THR A 288 -12.33 -8.28 0.37
N CYS A 289 -13.57 -8.66 0.02
CA CYS A 289 -14.75 -8.48 0.86
C CYS A 289 -14.85 -9.46 2.05
N HIS A 290 -14.14 -10.58 2.00
CA HIS A 290 -14.19 -11.59 3.05
C HIS A 290 -12.88 -11.58 3.84
N HIS A 291 -12.94 -11.08 5.07
CA HIS A 291 -11.81 -10.94 6.00
C HIS A 291 -10.70 -9.98 5.56
N GLY A 292 -10.76 -9.44 4.33
CA GLY A 292 -9.79 -8.48 3.81
C GLY A 292 -10.15 -7.02 4.07
N TYR A 293 -9.39 -6.12 3.48
CA TYR A 293 -9.51 -4.67 3.70
C TYR A 293 -10.86 -4.08 3.26
N MET A 294 -11.51 -4.64 2.24
CA MET A 294 -12.81 -4.15 1.79
C MET A 294 -13.92 -4.33 2.83
N SER A 295 -13.81 -5.34 3.71
CA SER A 295 -14.81 -5.60 4.75
C SER A 295 -15.00 -4.40 5.68
N GLY A 296 -13.92 -3.71 6.06
CA GLY A 296 -13.99 -2.51 6.91
C GLY A 296 -14.12 -1.22 6.11
N THR A 297 -13.43 -1.11 4.96
CA THR A 297 -13.32 0.16 4.22
C THR A 297 -14.52 0.43 3.31
N CYS A 298 -15.20 -0.63 2.82
CA CYS A 298 -16.32 -0.54 1.88
C CYS A 298 -17.62 -1.18 2.44
N PRO A 299 -18.18 -0.70 3.54
CA PRO A 299 -19.28 -1.37 4.22
C PRO A 299 -20.60 -1.37 3.44
N ASN A 300 -20.77 -0.51 2.43
CA ASN A 300 -22.06 -0.23 1.83
C ASN A 300 -22.11 -0.55 0.33
N GLY A 301 -22.12 -1.81 -0.06
CA GLY A 301 -22.62 -2.21 -1.36
C GLY A 301 -21.66 -2.84 -2.34
N ILE A 302 -20.34 -2.77 -2.16
CA ILE A 302 -19.39 -3.50 -3.02
C ILE A 302 -19.24 -4.94 -2.55
N CYS A 303 -19.42 -5.17 -1.25
CA CYS A 303 -19.28 -6.47 -0.61
C CYS A 303 -20.64 -7.19 -0.34
N SER A 304 -21.74 -6.70 -0.89
CA SER A 304 -23.08 -7.28 -0.72
C SER A 304 -23.46 -8.24 -1.83
#